data_2e7b121806d10f24a41a010447e211ed
#
_entry.id   2e7b121806d10f24a41a010447e211ed
#
_cell.length_a   1.000
_cell.length_b   1.000
_cell.length_c   1.000
_cell.angle_alpha   90.00
_cell.angle_beta   90.00
_cell.angle_gamma   90.00
#
_symmetry.space_group_name_H-M   'P 1'
#
loop_
_entity.id
_entity.type
_entity.pdbx_description
1 polymer ?
#
loop_
_entity_poly.entity_id
_entity_poly.type
_entity_poly.pdbx_seq_one_letter_code
_entity_poly.pdbx_strand_id
1 'polypeptide(L)'
;MQFCVIDWEADGLLDTVTKTYCMCYETYSISNGVNLVDKGYFIDPYEAIDFLKEQKFIVGHNLMTYDIPLLKQLYGYEYQGFVADSLAVSYYLFPNMAKHGLEAWGKILNVEKLAISDWTGLD
;
A
#
# COMPACT_ATOMS: atom_id res chain seq x y z
N MET A 1 17.79 8.12 5.05
CA MET A 1 16.72 7.95 4.06
C MET A 1 15.54 7.27 4.70
N GLN A 2 14.34 7.77 4.46
CA GLN A 2 13.11 7.15 4.95
C GLN A 2 12.21 6.77 3.77
N PHE A 3 11.42 5.71 3.95
CA PHE A 3 10.35 5.32 3.05
C PHE A 3 9.13 4.88 3.84
N CYS A 4 7.97 4.96 3.22
CA CYS A 4 6.70 4.61 3.84
C CYS A 4 6.03 3.49 3.06
N VAL A 5 5.79 2.36 3.71
CA VAL A 5 5.00 1.27 3.13
C VAL A 5 3.54 1.57 3.40
N ILE A 6 2.73 1.53 2.35
CA ILE A 6 1.30 1.81 2.46
C ILE A 6 0.46 0.71 1.83
N ASP A 7 -0.76 0.58 2.33
CA ASP A 7 -1.77 -0.29 1.77
C ASP A 7 -3.15 0.33 2.03
N TRP A 8 -3.92 0.52 0.96
CA TRP A 8 -5.29 1.02 1.03
C TRP A 8 -6.27 -0.14 0.96
N GLU A 9 -7.31 -0.09 1.77
CA GLU A 9 -8.45 -1.00 1.70
C GLU A 9 -9.68 -0.23 1.24
N ALA A 10 -10.43 -0.82 0.32
CA ALA A 10 -11.58 -0.20 -0.31
C ALA A 10 -12.70 -1.21 -0.57
N ASP A 11 -13.88 -0.72 -0.94
CA ASP A 11 -15.07 -1.56 -1.11
C ASP A 11 -15.20 -2.23 -2.48
N GLY A 12 -14.19 -2.10 -3.35
CA GLY A 12 -14.24 -2.74 -4.66
C GLY A 12 -13.00 -2.48 -5.50
N LEU A 13 -13.02 -3.05 -6.70
CA LEU A 13 -12.03 -2.77 -7.74
C LEU A 13 -12.33 -1.42 -8.38
N LEU A 14 -11.41 -0.91 -9.22
CA LEU A 14 -11.53 0.45 -9.79
C LEU A 14 -12.83 0.70 -10.54
N ASP A 15 -13.44 -0.32 -11.14
CA ASP A 15 -14.68 -0.21 -11.90
C ASP A 15 -15.94 -0.12 -11.02
N THR A 16 -15.87 -0.55 -9.76
CA THR A 16 -17.01 -0.62 -8.85
C THR A 16 -16.80 0.12 -7.52
N VAL A 17 -15.59 0.56 -7.22
CA VAL A 17 -15.25 1.17 -5.94
C VAL A 17 -16.04 2.46 -5.71
N THR A 18 -16.51 2.65 -4.47
CA THR A 18 -17.23 3.86 -4.06
C THR A 18 -16.53 4.59 -2.91
N LYS A 19 -15.79 3.87 -2.08
CA LYS A 19 -15.12 4.45 -0.89
C LYS A 19 -13.95 3.59 -0.45
N THR A 20 -13.04 4.22 0.30
CA THR A 20 -12.00 3.53 1.03
C THR A 20 -12.43 3.22 2.46
N TYR A 21 -11.91 2.14 3.03
CA TYR A 21 -12.11 1.82 4.45
C TYR A 21 -10.99 2.40 5.32
N CYS A 22 -9.75 2.23 4.89
CA CYS A 22 -8.60 2.73 5.63
C CYS A 22 -7.34 2.71 4.74
N MET A 23 -6.31 3.42 5.21
CA MET A 23 -4.94 3.27 4.75
C MET A 23 -4.07 2.87 5.93
N CYS A 24 -3.39 1.75 5.82
CA CYS A 24 -2.38 1.31 6.78
C CYS A 24 -1.01 1.76 6.32
N TYR A 25 -0.12 2.09 7.26
CA TYR A 25 1.23 2.48 6.92
C TYR A 25 2.25 2.01 7.94
N GLU A 26 3.48 1.83 7.46
CA GLU A 26 4.67 1.66 8.28
C GLU A 26 5.79 2.49 7.67
N THR A 27 6.41 3.35 8.48
CA THR A 27 7.54 4.18 8.07
C THR A 27 8.84 3.57 8.55
N TYR A 28 9.81 3.50 7.66
CA TYR A 28 11.13 2.91 7.93
C TYR A 28 12.23 3.90 7.63
N SER A 29 13.30 3.83 8.39
CA SER A 29 14.54 4.52 8.09
C SER A 29 15.63 3.52 7.69
N ILE A 30 16.49 3.92 6.76
CA ILE A 30 17.64 3.14 6.35
C ILE A 30 18.89 3.79 6.98
N SER A 31 19.40 3.15 8.04
CA SER A 31 20.60 3.55 8.75
C SER A 31 21.12 2.33 9.50
N ASN A 32 22.23 1.75 9.02
CA ASN A 32 22.75 0.46 9.53
C ASN A 32 21.68 -0.64 9.53
N GLY A 33 20.98 -0.78 8.40
CA GLY A 33 19.84 -1.68 8.23
C GLY A 33 18.53 -0.92 8.07
N VAL A 34 17.43 -1.64 8.07
CA VAL A 34 16.07 -1.09 7.92
C VAL A 34 15.39 -1.12 9.29
N ASN A 35 14.99 0.05 9.77
CA ASN A 35 14.44 0.20 11.12
C ASN A 35 13.04 0.80 11.06
N LEU A 36 12.07 0.17 11.73
CA LEU A 36 10.72 0.71 11.87
C LEU A 36 10.76 1.98 12.74
N VAL A 37 10.23 3.07 12.20
CA VAL A 37 10.16 4.38 12.86
C VAL A 37 8.78 4.65 13.42
N ASP A 38 7.75 4.36 12.63
CA ASP A 38 6.36 4.63 12.99
C ASP A 38 5.44 3.69 12.22
N LYS A 39 4.26 3.44 12.79
CA LYS A 39 3.21 2.67 12.12
C LYS A 39 1.84 3.12 12.60
N GLY A 40 0.84 2.93 11.76
CA GLY A 40 -0.53 3.27 12.13
C GLY A 40 -1.47 3.10 10.95
N TYR A 41 -2.62 3.73 11.08
CA TYR A 41 -3.63 3.73 10.03
C TYR A 41 -4.46 4.99 10.08
N PHE A 42 -5.10 5.29 8.95
CA PHE A 42 -6.08 6.38 8.83
C PHE A 42 -7.38 5.81 8.28
N ILE A 43 -8.48 6.17 8.90
CA ILE A 43 -9.83 5.86 8.40
C ILE A 43 -10.31 6.98 7.50
N ASP A 44 -10.10 8.24 7.90
CA ASP A 44 -10.43 9.40 7.09
C ASP A 44 -9.46 9.49 5.90
N PRO A 45 -9.96 9.39 4.65
CA PRO A 45 -9.10 9.42 3.47
C PRO A 45 -8.38 10.76 3.29
N TYR A 46 -8.94 11.86 3.75
CA TYR A 46 -8.32 13.18 3.61
C TYR A 46 -7.16 13.36 4.59
N GLU A 47 -7.27 12.80 5.80
CA GLU A 47 -6.14 12.75 6.74
C GLU A 47 -5.01 11.87 6.20
N ALA A 48 -5.36 10.73 5.59
CA ALA A 48 -4.39 9.85 4.95
C ALA A 48 -3.67 10.55 3.79
N ILE A 49 -4.40 11.28 2.98
CA ILE A 49 -3.84 12.06 1.85
C ILE A 49 -2.90 13.15 2.37
N ASP A 50 -3.28 13.86 3.43
CA ASP A 50 -2.39 14.86 4.05
C ASP A 50 -1.10 14.22 4.55
N PHE A 51 -1.18 13.04 5.14
CA PHE A 51 -0.01 12.27 5.53
C PHE A 51 0.86 11.89 4.31
N LEU A 52 0.24 11.45 3.23
CA LEU A 52 0.96 11.07 2.00
C LEU A 52 1.69 12.26 1.37
N LYS A 53 1.14 13.47 1.47
CA LYS A 53 1.81 14.69 0.97
C LYS A 53 3.16 14.93 1.63
N GLU A 54 3.35 14.45 2.86
CA GLU A 54 4.60 14.58 3.60
C GLU A 54 5.61 13.45 3.29
N GLN A 55 5.19 12.43 2.54
CA GLN A 55 6.04 11.28 2.24
C GLN A 55 6.73 11.47 0.90
N LYS A 56 8.06 11.45 0.89
CA LYS A 56 8.85 11.58 -0.35
C LYS A 56 8.94 10.26 -1.11
N PHE A 57 8.84 9.14 -0.42
CA PHE A 57 9.01 7.81 -1.00
C PHE A 57 8.00 6.84 -0.41
N ILE A 58 7.14 6.29 -1.25
CA ILE A 58 6.19 5.26 -0.83
C ILE A 58 6.48 3.93 -1.52
N VAL A 59 6.20 2.86 -0.79
CA VAL A 59 6.36 1.48 -1.23
C VAL A 59 5.05 0.74 -0.97
N GLY A 60 4.66 -0.09 -1.90
CA GLY A 60 3.48 -0.93 -1.70
C GLY A 60 3.33 -1.94 -2.82
N HIS A 61 2.37 -2.84 -2.66
CA HIS A 61 2.11 -3.89 -3.63
C HIS A 61 0.95 -3.50 -4.52
N ASN A 62 1.19 -3.40 -5.82
CA ASN A 62 0.21 -2.99 -6.83
C ASN A 62 -0.24 -1.51 -6.69
N LEU A 63 0.62 -0.63 -6.21
CA LEU A 63 0.30 0.79 -6.05
C LEU A 63 0.00 1.47 -7.38
N MET A 64 0.77 1.14 -8.42
CA MET A 64 0.70 1.83 -9.72
C MET A 64 -0.61 1.56 -10.47
N THR A 65 -1.19 0.38 -10.30
CA THR A 65 -2.42 0.01 -11.03
C THR A 65 -3.68 0.02 -10.17
N TYR A 66 -3.54 0.13 -8.85
CA TYR A 66 -4.70 0.17 -7.97
C TYR A 66 -4.71 1.39 -7.04
N ASP A 67 -3.83 1.45 -6.02
CA ASP A 67 -3.89 2.47 -4.96
C ASP A 67 -3.77 3.89 -5.51
N ILE A 68 -2.82 4.14 -6.40
CA ILE A 68 -2.61 5.47 -6.97
C ILE A 68 -3.78 5.90 -7.86
N PRO A 69 -4.27 5.08 -8.81
CA PRO A 69 -5.48 5.40 -9.57
C PRO A 69 -6.73 5.54 -8.69
N LEU A 70 -6.84 4.73 -7.64
CA LEU A 70 -7.95 4.80 -6.68
C LEU A 70 -8.07 6.19 -6.04
N LEU A 71 -6.96 6.75 -5.57
CA LEU A 71 -6.92 8.06 -4.94
C LEU A 71 -7.32 9.18 -5.91
N LYS A 72 -6.89 9.07 -7.16
CA LYS A 72 -7.29 10.01 -8.20
C LYS A 72 -8.77 9.91 -8.51
N GLN A 73 -9.29 8.70 -8.66
CA GLN A 73 -10.69 8.45 -9.01
C GLN A 73 -11.64 8.91 -7.91
N LEU A 74 -11.37 8.58 -6.64
CA LEU A 74 -12.26 8.87 -5.53
C LEU A 74 -12.07 10.27 -4.96
N TYR A 75 -10.84 10.77 -4.90
CA TYR A 75 -10.51 12.00 -4.15
C TYR A 75 -9.80 13.06 -4.99
N GLY A 76 -9.54 12.80 -6.27
CA GLY A 76 -8.85 13.74 -7.16
C GLY A 76 -7.39 13.99 -6.79
N TYR A 77 -6.78 13.09 -6.02
CA TYR A 77 -5.41 13.25 -5.55
C TYR A 77 -4.43 12.45 -6.39
N GLU A 78 -3.37 13.13 -6.86
CA GLU A 78 -2.23 12.52 -7.54
C GLU A 78 -0.99 12.61 -6.66
N TYR A 79 -0.45 11.46 -6.26
CA TYR A 79 0.77 11.43 -5.46
C TYR A 79 1.97 11.93 -6.28
N GLN A 80 2.76 12.84 -5.70
CA GLN A 80 3.85 13.53 -6.39
C GLN A 80 5.25 13.02 -6.03
N GLY A 81 5.37 12.10 -5.09
CA GLY A 81 6.66 11.55 -4.67
C GLY A 81 7.12 10.38 -5.50
N PHE A 82 8.13 9.69 -5.02
CA PHE A 82 8.66 8.48 -5.64
C PHE A 82 7.87 7.25 -5.19
N VAL A 83 7.64 6.33 -6.12
CA VAL A 83 6.86 5.10 -5.88
C VAL A 83 7.72 3.90 -6.22
N ALA A 84 7.78 2.94 -5.28
CA ALA A 84 8.27 1.59 -5.54
C ALA A 84 7.11 0.62 -5.42
N ASP A 85 6.78 -0.05 -6.51
CA ASP A 85 5.70 -1.04 -6.55
C ASP A 85 6.30 -2.44 -6.49
N SER A 86 6.09 -3.12 -5.36
CA SER A 86 6.66 -4.45 -5.14
C SER A 86 6.07 -5.51 -6.07
N LEU A 87 4.86 -5.32 -6.60
CA LEU A 87 4.32 -6.21 -7.63
C LEU A 87 5.13 -6.10 -8.93
N ALA A 88 5.43 -4.88 -9.37
CA ALA A 88 6.25 -4.65 -10.57
C ALA A 88 7.66 -5.22 -10.39
N VAL A 89 8.26 -5.02 -9.21
CA VAL A 89 9.58 -5.59 -8.87
C VAL A 89 9.53 -7.12 -8.92
N SER A 90 8.46 -7.73 -8.40
CA SER A 90 8.27 -9.18 -8.42
C SER A 90 8.25 -9.73 -9.85
N TYR A 91 7.48 -9.11 -10.75
CA TYR A 91 7.45 -9.51 -12.16
C TYR A 91 8.79 -9.33 -12.85
N TYR A 92 9.50 -8.25 -12.55
CA TYR A 92 10.80 -7.97 -13.16
C TYR A 92 11.88 -8.96 -12.72
N LEU A 93 11.97 -9.24 -11.41
CA LEU A 93 13.03 -10.10 -10.86
C LEU A 93 12.72 -11.60 -11.00
N PHE A 94 11.45 -11.97 -10.98
CA PHE A 94 11.02 -13.38 -10.96
C PHE A 94 9.95 -13.65 -12.02
N PRO A 95 10.26 -13.45 -13.32
CA PRO A 95 9.25 -13.54 -14.38
C PRO A 95 8.64 -14.93 -14.54
N ASN A 96 9.33 -15.97 -14.10
CA ASN A 96 8.86 -17.36 -14.21
C ASN A 96 8.01 -17.81 -13.00
N MET A 97 7.83 -16.96 -12.02
CA MET A 97 6.99 -17.26 -10.86
C MET A 97 5.51 -17.26 -11.27
N ALA A 98 4.76 -18.28 -10.85
CA ALA A 98 3.37 -18.46 -11.29
C ALA A 98 2.43 -17.40 -10.73
N LYS A 99 2.65 -16.96 -9.49
CA LYS A 99 1.83 -15.96 -8.81
C LYS A 99 2.71 -14.93 -8.12
N HIS A 100 2.36 -13.65 -8.24
CA HIS A 100 3.12 -12.52 -7.70
C HIS A 100 2.37 -11.76 -6.60
N GLY A 101 1.19 -12.22 -6.17
CA GLY A 101 0.40 -11.58 -5.12
C GLY A 101 1.04 -11.71 -3.74
N LEU A 102 0.55 -10.92 -2.79
CA LEU A 102 1.05 -10.94 -1.42
C LEU A 102 0.86 -12.28 -0.73
N GLU A 103 -0.21 -13.01 -1.06
CA GLU A 103 -0.44 -14.36 -0.53
C GLU A 103 0.67 -15.32 -0.95
N ALA A 104 1.06 -15.30 -2.23
CA ALA A 104 2.14 -16.15 -2.74
C ALA A 104 3.48 -15.79 -2.09
N TRP A 105 3.80 -14.51 -2.02
CA TRP A 105 5.02 -14.03 -1.37
C TRP A 105 5.02 -14.30 0.14
N GLY A 106 3.85 -14.20 0.79
CA GLY A 106 3.70 -14.53 2.20
C GLY A 106 4.09 -15.97 2.50
N LYS A 107 3.69 -16.90 1.65
CA LYS A 107 4.09 -18.33 1.78
C LYS A 107 5.59 -18.51 1.61
N ILE A 108 6.20 -17.84 0.61
CA ILE A 108 7.64 -17.93 0.35
C ILE A 108 8.45 -17.35 1.51
N LEU A 109 8.03 -16.21 2.04
CA LEU A 109 8.73 -15.49 3.10
C LEU A 109 8.32 -15.94 4.51
N ASN A 110 7.38 -16.89 4.60
CA ASN A 110 6.83 -17.40 5.86
C ASN A 110 6.18 -16.30 6.72
N VAL A 111 5.46 -15.38 6.07
CA VAL A 111 4.65 -14.33 6.68
C VAL A 111 3.23 -14.46 6.14
N GLU A 112 2.30 -14.97 6.93
CA GLU A 112 0.94 -15.19 6.46
C GLU A 112 0.13 -13.89 6.42
N LYS A 113 -0.64 -13.74 5.34
CA LYS A 113 -1.60 -12.66 5.19
C LYS A 113 -2.84 -12.96 6.03
N LEU A 114 -3.29 -11.98 6.82
CA LEU A 114 -4.54 -12.09 7.56
C LEU A 114 -5.73 -12.06 6.60
N ALA A 115 -6.67 -13.00 6.78
CA ALA A 115 -7.90 -13.03 6.01
C ALA A 115 -8.95 -12.18 6.73
N ILE A 116 -9.13 -10.94 6.29
CA ILE A 116 -10.16 -10.03 6.79
C ILE A 116 -11.20 -9.87 5.68
N SER A 117 -12.44 -10.23 5.97
CA SER A 117 -13.55 -10.16 5.02
C SER A 117 -14.49 -8.98 5.26
N ASP A 118 -14.45 -8.37 6.44
CA ASP A 118 -15.29 -7.24 6.81
C ASP A 118 -14.45 -6.11 7.40
N TRP A 119 -14.42 -4.98 6.69
CA TRP A 119 -13.67 -3.79 7.08
C TRP A 119 -14.57 -2.70 7.65
N THR A 120 -15.88 -2.94 7.77
CA THR A 120 -16.85 -1.92 8.18
C THR A 120 -16.81 -1.59 9.67
N GLY A 121 -16.22 -2.45 10.49
CA GLY A 121 -16.12 -2.26 11.94
C GLY A 121 -14.92 -1.46 12.41
N LEU A 122 -14.18 -0.80 11.51
CA LEU A 122 -13.04 0.03 11.85
C LEU A 122 -13.49 1.40 12.41
N ASP A 123 -12.94 1.77 13.53
CA ASP A 123 -13.16 3.07 14.17
C ASP A 123 -11.90 3.94 14.09
#